data_001fbd7c61136c00a64cd87723623560
#
_entry.id   001fbd7c61136c00a64cd87723623560
#
_cell.length_a   1.000
_cell.length_b   1.000
_cell.length_c   1.000
_cell.angle_alpha   90.00
_cell.angle_beta   90.00
_cell.angle_gamma   90.00
#
_symmetry.space_group_name_H-M   'P 1'
#
loop_
_entity.id
_entity.type
_entity.pdbx_description
1 polymer ?
#
loop_
_entity_poly.entity_id
_entity_poly.type
_entity_poly.pdbx_seq_one_letter_code
_entity_poly.pdbx_strand_id
1 'polypeptide(L)'
;FMNWRLYWMFSGGNVTENMIHQIAWIMSALDLPLPSAAYMSGGIFSEKDGREVPDTMSVTLDFPETVVTWQSTFNNRRYGLGQKLLGSDGTIEYVAGATDMVKGESEEQIHYYPEKVNRPNGVAITGNSPTHNHMQNWIDCMRSRKTPNAPTELGYRSAVAAHMANLSYRQKRRVTLEEAKAFQPEY
;
A
#
# COMPACT_ATOMS: atom_id res chain seq x y z
N PHE A 1 -2.78 -11.85 24.27
CA PHE A 1 -3.38 -10.75 23.48
C PHE A 1 -2.36 -9.77 22.90
N MET A 2 -1.10 -9.77 23.35
CA MET A 2 -0.09 -8.81 22.83
C MET A 2 0.29 -9.07 21.37
N ASN A 3 0.19 -10.30 20.89
CA ASN A 3 0.59 -10.70 19.54
C ASN A 3 -0.61 -10.97 18.59
N TRP A 4 -1.76 -10.33 18.82
CA TRP A 4 -2.99 -10.57 18.05
C TRP A 4 -2.81 -10.40 16.54
N ARG A 5 -1.89 -9.53 16.11
CA ARG A 5 -1.57 -9.30 14.69
C ARG A 5 -1.00 -10.50 13.95
N LEU A 6 -0.56 -11.52 14.67
CA LEU A 6 0.05 -12.71 14.11
C LEU A 6 -0.97 -13.79 13.68
N TYR A 7 -2.24 -13.62 14.05
CA TYR A 7 -3.28 -14.64 13.88
C TYR A 7 -4.41 -14.18 12.99
N TRP A 8 -4.81 -15.02 12.02
CA TRP A 8 -5.88 -14.70 11.07
C TRP A 8 -7.23 -14.39 11.71
N MET A 9 -7.49 -14.93 12.88
CA MET A 9 -8.73 -14.65 13.63
C MET A 9 -8.86 -13.18 14.02
N PHE A 10 -7.76 -12.48 14.22
CA PHE A 10 -7.75 -11.12 14.77
C PHE A 10 -7.17 -10.08 13.82
N SER A 11 -6.49 -10.50 12.76
CA SER A 11 -5.76 -9.62 11.85
C SER A 11 -5.68 -10.19 10.44
N GLY A 12 -5.62 -9.32 9.45
CA GLY A 12 -5.26 -9.71 8.08
C GLY A 12 -3.75 -9.59 7.80
N GLY A 13 -2.93 -9.45 8.86
CA GLY A 13 -1.48 -9.35 8.74
C GLY A 13 -1.00 -8.08 8.04
N ASN A 14 0.25 -8.09 7.59
CA ASN A 14 0.95 -6.95 7.03
C ASN A 14 0.23 -6.30 5.83
N VAL A 15 -0.52 -7.08 5.07
CA VAL A 15 -1.26 -6.60 3.89
C VAL A 15 -2.38 -5.64 4.31
N THR A 16 -3.16 -5.98 5.33
CA THR A 16 -4.25 -5.12 5.82
C THR A 16 -3.78 -4.03 6.78
N GLU A 17 -2.57 -4.13 7.32
CA GLU A 17 -2.06 -3.20 8.33
C GLU A 17 -1.05 -2.20 7.77
N ASN A 18 -0.26 -2.56 6.76
CA ASN A 18 0.75 -1.68 6.16
C ASN A 18 0.51 -1.44 4.66
N MET A 19 0.31 -2.47 3.84
CA MET A 19 0.06 -2.28 2.41
C MET A 19 -1.13 -1.34 2.18
N ILE A 20 -2.16 -1.42 3.01
CA ILE A 20 -3.37 -0.61 2.86
C ILE A 20 -3.08 0.91 2.81
N HIS A 21 -2.08 1.39 3.55
CA HIS A 21 -1.69 2.80 3.52
C HIS A 21 -1.10 3.21 2.18
N GLN A 22 -0.23 2.37 1.62
CA GLN A 22 0.42 2.64 0.34
C GLN A 22 -0.55 2.46 -0.82
N ILE A 23 -1.43 1.46 -0.76
CA ILE A 23 -2.48 1.26 -1.75
C ILE A 23 -3.49 2.41 -1.73
N ALA A 24 -3.90 2.89 -0.56
CA ALA A 24 -4.78 4.05 -0.45
C ALA A 24 -4.15 5.30 -1.09
N TRP A 25 -2.86 5.52 -0.88
CA TRP A 25 -2.14 6.62 -1.50
C TRP A 25 -2.13 6.50 -3.03
N ILE A 26 -1.77 5.33 -3.59
CA ILE A 26 -1.72 5.08 -5.04
C ILE A 26 -3.12 5.21 -5.64
N MET A 27 -4.13 4.62 -5.01
CA MET A 27 -5.52 4.71 -5.47
C MET A 27 -6.05 6.15 -5.48
N SER A 28 -5.65 6.96 -4.50
CA SER A 28 -5.99 8.37 -4.45
C SER A 28 -5.24 9.18 -5.51
N ALA A 29 -3.94 8.94 -5.69
CA ALA A 29 -3.09 9.69 -6.61
C ALA A 29 -3.45 9.45 -8.09
N LEU A 30 -3.87 8.23 -8.43
CA LEU A 30 -4.19 7.81 -9.80
C LEU A 30 -5.69 7.63 -10.04
N ASP A 31 -6.54 7.96 -9.06
CA ASP A 31 -8.00 7.74 -9.07
C ASP A 31 -8.39 6.31 -9.50
N LEU A 32 -7.69 5.32 -8.95
CA LEU A 32 -7.92 3.93 -9.32
C LEU A 32 -9.23 3.39 -8.74
N PRO A 33 -9.99 2.62 -9.54
CA PRO A 33 -11.18 1.92 -9.06
C PRO A 33 -10.81 0.74 -8.13
N LEU A 34 -11.74 -0.17 -7.87
CA LEU A 34 -11.43 -1.48 -7.29
C LEU A 34 -10.56 -2.28 -8.26
N PRO A 35 -9.57 -3.05 -7.77
CA PRO A 35 -8.79 -3.94 -8.62
C PRO A 35 -9.68 -5.03 -9.20
N SER A 36 -9.45 -5.38 -10.46
CA SER A 36 -10.18 -6.46 -11.13
C SER A 36 -9.77 -7.85 -10.62
N ALA A 37 -8.53 -7.97 -10.17
CA ALA A 37 -8.01 -9.18 -9.55
C ALA A 37 -6.81 -8.91 -8.65
N ALA A 38 -6.50 -9.89 -7.80
CA ALA A 38 -5.33 -9.90 -6.93
C ALA A 38 -4.62 -11.25 -6.98
N TYR A 39 -3.31 -11.21 -6.83
CA TYR A 39 -2.48 -12.38 -6.56
C TYR A 39 -1.49 -12.06 -5.44
N MET A 40 -1.38 -12.97 -4.48
CA MET A 40 -0.40 -12.85 -3.40
C MET A 40 0.35 -14.16 -3.25
N SER A 41 1.67 -14.06 -3.23
CA SER A 41 2.58 -15.12 -2.81
C SER A 41 3.36 -14.69 -1.58
N GLY A 42 3.87 -15.66 -0.83
CA GLY A 42 4.63 -15.41 0.39
C GLY A 42 4.65 -16.60 1.33
N GLY A 43 5.12 -16.38 2.53
CA GLY A 43 5.20 -17.43 3.53
C GLY A 43 5.77 -16.96 4.85
N ILE A 44 5.94 -17.91 5.77
CA ILE A 44 6.63 -17.75 7.05
C ILE A 44 8.00 -18.37 6.88
N PHE A 45 8.99 -17.55 6.55
CA PHE A 45 10.33 -18.06 6.19
C PHE A 45 11.35 -17.92 7.32
N SER A 46 11.28 -16.87 8.10
CA SER A 46 12.28 -16.55 9.12
C SER A 46 11.72 -16.57 10.52
N GLU A 47 10.53 -16.07 10.73
CA GLU A 47 9.95 -15.95 12.07
C GLU A 47 9.42 -17.31 12.58
N LYS A 48 9.84 -17.70 13.78
CA LYS A 48 9.46 -18.97 14.43
C LYS A 48 8.65 -18.73 15.71
N ASP A 49 7.80 -17.71 15.71
CA ASP A 49 7.03 -17.25 16.86
C ASP A 49 5.60 -17.81 16.96
N GLY A 50 5.26 -18.77 16.08
CA GLY A 50 3.94 -19.40 16.05
C GLY A 50 2.88 -18.61 15.26
N ARG A 51 3.31 -17.61 14.48
CA ARG A 51 2.40 -16.83 13.63
C ARG A 51 1.70 -17.67 12.56
N GLU A 52 0.53 -17.21 12.14
CA GLU A 52 -0.23 -17.76 11.03
C GLU A 52 -0.10 -16.90 9.78
N VAL A 53 0.10 -15.59 9.96
CA VAL A 53 0.25 -14.62 8.85
C VAL A 53 1.67 -14.64 8.30
N PRO A 54 1.87 -14.43 6.99
CA PRO A 54 3.20 -14.45 6.40
C PRO A 54 4.10 -13.34 6.93
N ASP A 55 5.40 -13.62 7.02
CA ASP A 55 6.45 -12.65 7.36
C ASP A 55 7.10 -12.03 6.12
N THR A 56 6.91 -12.66 4.97
CA THR A 56 7.43 -12.20 3.68
C THR A 56 6.36 -12.41 2.60
N MET A 57 6.10 -11.40 1.81
CA MET A 57 5.02 -11.42 0.84
C MET A 57 5.26 -10.53 -0.37
N SER A 58 4.66 -10.93 -1.49
CA SER A 58 4.57 -10.15 -2.73
C SER A 58 3.12 -10.17 -3.21
N VAL A 59 2.59 -9.01 -3.51
CA VAL A 59 1.21 -8.80 -3.97
C VAL A 59 1.22 -8.16 -5.34
N THR A 60 0.33 -8.60 -6.20
CA THR A 60 0.00 -7.97 -7.49
C THR A 60 -1.49 -7.67 -7.51
N LEU A 61 -1.84 -6.44 -7.84
CA LEU A 61 -3.21 -5.99 -8.03
C LEU A 61 -3.39 -5.53 -9.48
N ASP A 62 -4.35 -6.11 -10.16
CA ASP A 62 -4.67 -5.77 -11.56
C ASP A 62 -5.75 -4.69 -11.58
N PHE A 63 -5.47 -3.59 -12.29
CA PHE A 63 -6.44 -2.54 -12.60
C PHE A 63 -6.62 -2.45 -14.13
N PRO A 64 -7.66 -1.76 -14.63
CA PRO A 64 -7.94 -1.72 -16.07
C PRO A 64 -6.77 -1.24 -16.94
N GLU A 65 -5.99 -0.27 -16.45
CA GLU A 65 -4.91 0.38 -17.22
C GLU A 65 -3.55 0.33 -16.51
N THR A 66 -3.46 -0.35 -15.36
CA THR A 66 -2.21 -0.44 -14.62
C THR A 66 -2.15 -1.68 -13.75
N VAL A 67 -0.94 -2.04 -13.37
CA VAL A 67 -0.67 -3.09 -12.39
C VAL A 67 0.07 -2.48 -11.21
N VAL A 68 -0.39 -2.77 -10.01
CA VAL A 68 0.29 -2.38 -8.78
C VAL A 68 0.93 -3.60 -8.16
N THR A 69 2.23 -3.52 -7.88
CA THR A 69 2.96 -4.54 -7.13
C THR A 69 3.38 -3.99 -5.77
N TRP A 70 3.30 -4.83 -4.76
CA TRP A 70 3.76 -4.51 -3.42
C TRP A 70 4.53 -5.67 -2.83
N GLN A 71 5.65 -5.36 -2.19
CA GLN A 71 6.52 -6.35 -1.57
C GLN A 71 6.88 -5.92 -0.16
N SER A 72 6.92 -6.87 0.76
CA SER A 72 7.33 -6.62 2.14
C SER A 72 7.94 -7.86 2.77
N THR A 73 8.88 -7.60 3.66
CA THR A 73 9.41 -8.61 4.58
C THR A 73 9.72 -7.96 5.92
N PHE A 74 9.50 -8.68 7.00
CA PHE A 74 9.91 -8.26 8.34
C PHE A 74 11.39 -8.51 8.61
N ASN A 75 12.07 -9.23 7.73
CA ASN A 75 13.44 -9.71 7.94
C ASN A 75 14.51 -8.76 7.40
N ASN A 76 14.15 -7.73 6.64
CA ASN A 76 15.10 -6.83 6.02
C ASN A 76 14.54 -5.40 5.97
N ARG A 77 15.34 -4.43 6.43
CA ARG A 77 14.97 -3.01 6.46
C ARG A 77 15.69 -2.15 5.42
N ARG A 78 16.51 -2.76 4.56
CA ARG A 78 17.44 -2.03 3.69
C ARG A 78 16.77 -0.96 2.82
N TYR A 79 15.63 -1.28 2.22
CA TYR A 79 14.96 -0.39 1.27
C TYR A 79 13.85 0.46 1.89
N GLY A 80 13.50 0.23 3.15
CA GLY A 80 12.44 0.95 3.84
C GLY A 80 11.12 1.00 3.09
N LEU A 81 10.47 2.17 3.12
CA LEU A 81 9.26 2.45 2.36
C LEU A 81 9.66 3.20 1.09
N GLY A 82 9.61 2.54 -0.05
CA GLY A 82 9.85 3.14 -1.36
C GLY A 82 8.63 2.95 -2.25
N GLN A 83 8.31 3.96 -3.06
CA GLN A 83 7.19 3.91 -4.00
C GLN A 83 7.64 4.45 -5.34
N LYS A 84 7.22 3.78 -6.42
CA LYS A 84 7.54 4.18 -7.80
C LYS A 84 6.29 4.12 -8.65
N LEU A 85 6.09 5.15 -9.46
CA LEU A 85 5.07 5.19 -10.51
C LEU A 85 5.80 5.22 -11.85
N LEU A 86 5.68 4.14 -12.61
CA LEU A 86 6.31 3.98 -13.93
C LEU A 86 5.26 4.28 -15.00
N GLY A 87 5.40 5.43 -15.65
CA GLY A 87 4.54 5.86 -16.74
C GLY A 87 5.29 5.90 -18.07
N SER A 88 4.56 6.05 -19.18
CA SER A 88 5.10 6.14 -20.54
C SER A 88 6.01 7.37 -20.76
N ASP A 89 5.78 8.44 -20.02
CA ASP A 89 6.52 9.70 -20.17
C ASP A 89 7.60 9.90 -19.12
N GLY A 90 7.65 9.01 -18.12
CA GLY A 90 8.67 9.05 -17.08
C GLY A 90 8.27 8.32 -15.81
N THR A 91 9.19 8.30 -14.87
CA THR A 91 9.03 7.65 -13.56
C THR A 91 8.99 8.68 -12.45
N ILE A 92 8.02 8.56 -11.55
CA ILE A 92 8.02 9.27 -10.26
C ILE A 92 8.49 8.29 -9.20
N GLU A 93 9.52 8.66 -8.46
CA GLU A 93 10.05 7.88 -7.34
C GLU A 93 9.91 8.65 -6.04
N TYR A 94 9.27 8.03 -5.07
CA TYR A 94 9.23 8.50 -3.70
C TYR A 94 10.14 7.62 -2.85
N VAL A 95 11.14 8.23 -2.26
CA VAL A 95 12.08 7.56 -1.36
C VAL A 95 11.88 8.14 0.03
N ALA A 96 11.15 7.44 0.87
CA ALA A 96 11.22 7.73 2.30
C ALA A 96 12.63 7.37 2.77
N GLY A 97 13.31 8.28 3.40
CA GLY A 97 14.69 8.11 3.88
C GLY A 97 14.81 7.04 4.95
N ALA A 98 14.66 5.78 4.55
CA ALA A 98 14.73 4.63 5.45
C ALA A 98 16.12 4.44 6.07
N THR A 99 17.14 4.96 5.47
CA THR A 99 18.51 4.95 6.00
C THR A 99 18.70 5.89 7.18
N ASP A 100 17.82 6.88 7.34
CA ASP A 100 17.96 7.93 8.35
C ASP A 100 16.92 7.87 9.48
N MET A 101 16.06 6.84 9.51
CA MET A 101 15.19 6.57 10.66
C MET A 101 15.97 6.51 12.00
N VAL A 102 17.25 6.20 11.96
CA VAL A 102 18.14 6.19 13.13
C VAL A 102 18.58 7.60 13.51
N LYS A 103 18.55 8.56 12.59
CA LYS A 103 19.00 9.95 12.82
C LYS A 103 17.87 10.96 12.94
N GLY A 104 16.62 10.58 12.63
CA GLY A 104 15.49 11.51 12.68
C GLY A 104 15.48 12.57 11.56
N GLU A 105 16.35 12.44 10.58
CA GLU A 105 16.49 13.34 9.45
C GLU A 105 16.08 12.59 8.17
N SER A 106 14.78 12.47 7.91
CA SER A 106 14.31 12.01 6.61
C SER A 106 13.73 13.18 5.83
N GLU A 107 14.46 13.71 4.89
CA GLU A 107 13.86 14.50 3.82
C GLU A 107 13.16 13.52 2.88
N GLU A 108 11.84 13.51 2.93
CA GLU A 108 11.02 12.83 1.94
C GLU A 108 11.27 13.48 0.59
N GLN A 109 11.83 12.73 -0.36
CA GLN A 109 12.16 13.27 -1.68
C GLN A 109 11.32 12.57 -2.74
N ILE A 110 10.64 13.38 -3.55
CA ILE A 110 9.97 12.92 -4.75
C ILE A 110 10.83 13.36 -5.95
N HIS A 111 11.22 12.40 -6.78
CA HIS A 111 11.99 12.64 -7.98
C HIS A 111 11.19 12.25 -9.21
N TYR A 112 11.26 13.07 -10.26
CA TYR A 112 10.74 12.75 -11.59
C TYR A 112 11.88 12.50 -12.56
N TYR A 113 11.83 11.36 -13.23
CA TYR A 113 12.78 10.94 -14.25
C TYR A 113 12.06 10.88 -15.60
N PRO A 114 12.22 11.89 -16.47
CA PRO A 114 11.57 11.89 -17.78
C PRO A 114 12.16 10.80 -18.68
N GLU A 115 11.30 10.03 -19.39
CA GLU A 115 11.72 8.91 -20.22
C GLU A 115 12.53 9.35 -21.46
N LYS A 116 12.14 10.47 -22.08
CA LYS A 116 12.73 10.97 -23.34
C LYS A 116 13.97 11.85 -23.19
N VAL A 117 14.37 12.14 -21.96
CA VAL A 117 15.48 13.05 -21.66
C VAL A 117 16.46 12.37 -20.73
N ASN A 118 17.71 12.22 -21.15
CA ASN A 118 18.74 11.63 -20.30
C ASN A 118 19.06 12.57 -19.11
N ARG A 119 18.37 12.35 -18.00
CA ARG A 119 18.60 13.04 -16.71
C ARG A 119 18.79 12.00 -15.62
N PRO A 120 20.00 11.49 -15.43
CA PRO A 120 20.27 10.37 -14.51
C PRO A 120 19.92 10.70 -13.04
N ASN A 121 19.94 11.98 -12.65
CA ASN A 121 19.61 12.40 -11.28
C ASN A 121 18.13 12.85 -11.14
N GLY A 122 17.32 12.74 -12.21
CA GLY A 122 15.94 13.18 -12.18
C GLY A 122 15.77 14.69 -11.93
N VAL A 123 14.54 15.10 -11.69
CA VAL A 123 14.16 16.45 -11.24
C VAL A 123 13.48 16.29 -9.89
N ALA A 124 14.04 16.90 -8.84
CA ALA A 124 13.40 16.92 -7.55
C ALA A 124 12.09 17.69 -7.63
N ILE A 125 11.00 17.06 -7.22
CA ILE A 125 9.70 17.72 -7.06
C ILE A 125 9.69 18.29 -5.64
N THR A 126 9.99 19.58 -5.54
CA THR A 126 9.86 20.30 -4.28
C THR A 126 8.47 20.92 -4.22
N GLY A 127 7.65 20.42 -3.32
CA GLY A 127 6.35 21.01 -3.01
C GLY A 127 6.28 21.26 -1.52
N ASN A 128 5.69 22.37 -1.11
CA ASN A 128 5.19 22.45 0.25
C ASN A 128 4.11 21.40 0.38
N SER A 129 4.43 20.26 0.99
CA SER A 129 3.37 19.42 1.54
C SER A 129 2.58 20.34 2.46
N PRO A 130 1.32 20.69 2.12
CA PRO A 130 0.50 21.33 3.12
C PRO A 130 0.41 20.34 4.25
N THR A 131 1.08 20.62 5.35
CA THR A 131 0.92 19.90 6.61
C THR A 131 -0.49 20.17 7.13
N HIS A 132 -1.49 19.78 6.35
CA HIS A 132 -2.84 19.74 6.84
C HIS A 132 -2.86 18.62 7.86
N ASN A 133 -2.88 19.03 9.11
CA ASN A 133 -3.19 18.12 10.19
C ASN A 133 -4.39 17.29 9.75
N HIS A 134 -4.19 16.01 9.53
CA HIS A 134 -5.21 15.08 9.05
C HIS A 134 -6.47 15.13 9.92
N MET A 135 -6.30 15.24 11.22
CA MET A 135 -7.38 15.40 12.19
C MET A 135 -8.12 16.72 11.99
N GLN A 136 -7.39 17.82 11.72
CA GLN A 136 -8.02 19.12 11.47
C GLN A 136 -8.84 19.10 10.18
N ASN A 137 -8.35 18.47 9.12
CA ASN A 137 -9.11 18.27 7.88
C ASN A 137 -10.42 17.53 8.15
N TRP A 138 -10.36 16.45 8.93
CA TRP A 138 -11.56 15.69 9.30
C TRP A 138 -12.57 16.52 10.09
N ILE A 139 -12.13 17.28 11.11
CA ILE A 139 -12.98 18.17 11.90
C ILE A 139 -13.63 19.25 11.03
N ASP A 140 -12.85 19.87 10.13
CA ASP A 140 -13.36 20.92 9.25
C ASP A 140 -14.37 20.37 8.24
N CYS A 141 -14.17 19.16 7.76
CA CYS A 141 -15.12 18.46 6.89
C CYS A 141 -16.42 18.11 7.63
N MET A 142 -16.36 17.69 8.89
CA MET A 142 -17.57 17.49 9.71
C MET A 142 -18.39 18.76 9.85
N ARG A 143 -17.73 19.92 10.06
CA ARG A 143 -18.39 21.23 10.20
C ARG A 143 -18.95 21.74 8.88
N SER A 144 -18.18 21.64 7.82
CA SER A 144 -18.53 22.16 6.49
C SER A 144 -19.35 21.21 5.62
N ARG A 145 -19.49 19.94 6.03
CA ARG A 145 -20.09 18.85 5.23
C ARG A 145 -19.38 18.59 3.90
N LYS A 146 -18.12 18.99 3.77
CA LYS A 146 -17.27 18.68 2.62
C LYS A 146 -16.67 17.29 2.76
N THR A 147 -16.26 16.72 1.63
CA THR A 147 -15.55 15.44 1.60
C THR A 147 -14.13 15.61 2.17
N PRO A 148 -13.68 14.77 3.10
CA PRO A 148 -12.32 14.81 3.61
C PRO A 148 -11.30 14.31 2.59
N ASN A 149 -10.02 14.62 2.80
CA ASN A 149 -8.93 14.16 1.94
C ASN A 149 -8.82 12.62 1.87
N ALA A 150 -9.23 11.93 2.93
CA ALA A 150 -9.35 10.47 2.96
C ALA A 150 -10.83 10.09 3.17
N PRO A 151 -11.63 10.03 2.10
CA PRO A 151 -13.05 9.67 2.20
C PRO A 151 -13.23 8.18 2.46
N THR A 152 -14.39 7.82 3.01
CA THR A 152 -14.76 6.43 3.31
C THR A 152 -14.65 5.52 2.09
N GLU A 153 -14.99 6.03 0.90
CA GLU A 153 -14.88 5.29 -0.35
C GLU A 153 -13.44 4.86 -0.66
N LEU A 154 -12.47 5.71 -0.41
CA LEU A 154 -11.05 5.36 -0.55
C LEU A 154 -10.65 4.28 0.46
N GLY A 155 -11.11 4.41 1.72
CA GLY A 155 -10.91 3.38 2.74
C GLY A 155 -11.51 2.04 2.35
N TYR A 156 -12.72 2.04 1.82
CA TYR A 156 -13.38 0.83 1.32
C TYR A 156 -12.60 0.18 0.18
N ARG A 157 -12.24 0.94 -0.87
CA ARG A 157 -11.50 0.42 -2.02
C ARG A 157 -10.16 -0.19 -1.63
N SER A 158 -9.40 0.48 -0.76
CA SER A 158 -8.10 -0.04 -0.30
C SER A 158 -8.24 -1.26 0.61
N ALA A 159 -9.26 -1.32 1.46
CA ALA A 159 -9.54 -2.49 2.28
C ALA A 159 -9.93 -3.70 1.41
N VAL A 160 -10.79 -3.52 0.41
CA VAL A 160 -11.16 -4.60 -0.54
C VAL A 160 -9.91 -5.14 -1.25
N ALA A 161 -9.03 -4.26 -1.75
CA ALA A 161 -7.78 -4.67 -2.39
C ALA A 161 -6.89 -5.51 -1.46
N ALA A 162 -6.77 -5.11 -0.20
CA ALA A 162 -6.00 -5.85 0.80
C ALA A 162 -6.62 -7.21 1.12
N HIS A 163 -7.94 -7.28 1.27
CA HIS A 163 -8.63 -8.54 1.52
C HIS A 163 -8.60 -9.49 0.32
N MET A 164 -8.67 -8.98 -0.91
CA MET A 164 -8.46 -9.78 -2.12
C MET A 164 -7.08 -10.42 -2.16
N ALA A 165 -6.04 -9.69 -1.78
CA ALA A 165 -4.69 -10.24 -1.67
C ALA A 165 -4.61 -11.37 -0.63
N ASN A 166 -5.19 -11.17 0.56
CA ASN A 166 -5.25 -12.21 1.58
C ASN A 166 -6.05 -13.45 1.14
N LEU A 167 -7.17 -13.25 0.45
CA LEU A 167 -7.96 -14.35 -0.10
C LEU A 167 -7.15 -15.16 -1.13
N SER A 168 -6.43 -14.45 -2.03
CA SER A 168 -5.53 -15.06 -2.99
C SER A 168 -4.44 -15.92 -2.29
N TYR A 169 -3.80 -15.38 -1.26
CA TYR A 169 -2.78 -16.10 -0.49
C TYR A 169 -3.33 -17.38 0.15
N ARG A 170 -4.51 -17.30 0.79
CA ARG A 170 -5.14 -18.46 1.43
C ARG A 170 -5.60 -19.52 0.45
N GLN A 171 -6.07 -19.10 -0.74
CA GLN A 171 -6.50 -19.99 -1.82
C GLN A 171 -5.36 -20.44 -2.74
N LYS A 172 -4.16 -19.86 -2.60
CA LYS A 172 -2.97 -20.14 -3.42
C LYS A 172 -3.20 -19.97 -4.92
N ARG A 173 -4.01 -18.98 -5.29
CA ARG A 173 -4.36 -18.67 -6.69
C ARG A 173 -4.72 -17.19 -6.87
N ARG A 174 -4.76 -16.75 -8.12
CA ARG A 174 -5.33 -15.45 -8.47
C ARG A 174 -6.82 -15.44 -8.15
N VAL A 175 -7.30 -14.34 -7.58
CA VAL A 175 -8.71 -14.11 -7.20
C VAL A 175 -9.22 -12.88 -7.91
N THR A 176 -10.39 -12.99 -8.54
CA THR A 176 -11.07 -11.85 -9.17
C THR A 176 -11.91 -11.07 -8.16
N LEU A 177 -12.29 -9.84 -8.51
CA LEU A 177 -13.17 -9.01 -7.69
C LEU A 177 -14.53 -9.69 -7.46
N GLU A 178 -15.08 -10.34 -8.50
CA GLU A 178 -16.39 -11.00 -8.40
C GLU A 178 -16.34 -12.21 -7.45
N GLU A 179 -15.25 -12.99 -7.50
CA GLU A 179 -15.04 -14.09 -6.56
C GLU A 179 -14.89 -13.56 -5.12
N ALA A 180 -14.18 -12.45 -4.94
CA ALA A 180 -14.01 -11.84 -3.62
C ALA A 180 -15.31 -11.31 -3.04
N LYS A 181 -16.19 -10.71 -3.86
CA LYS A 181 -17.52 -10.26 -3.45
C LYS A 181 -18.45 -11.42 -3.08
N ALA A 182 -18.31 -12.55 -3.75
CA ALA A 182 -19.13 -13.74 -3.51
C ALA A 182 -18.61 -14.58 -2.31
N PHE A 183 -17.41 -14.31 -1.84
CA PHE A 183 -16.79 -15.06 -0.77
C PHE A 183 -17.50 -14.81 0.58
N GLN A 184 -17.97 -15.89 1.19
CA GLN A 184 -18.49 -15.90 2.55
C GLN A 184 -17.50 -16.66 3.43
N PRO A 185 -16.86 -16.03 4.42
CA PRO A 185 -15.98 -16.73 5.32
C PRO A 185 -16.78 -17.71 6.19
N GLU A 186 -16.33 -18.95 6.25
CA GLU A 186 -16.79 -19.89 7.27
C GLU A 186 -16.12 -19.50 8.59
N TYR A 187 -16.91 -19.13 9.58
CA TYR A 187 -16.46 -18.83 10.94
C TYR A 187 -16.49 -20.08 11.82
#